data_8a2b4043b35cca56b1a2b1ce6c534595
#
_entry.id   8a2b4043b35cca56b1a2b1ce6c534595
#
_cell.length_a   1.000
_cell.length_b   1.000
_cell.length_c   1.000
_cell.angle_alpha   90.00
_cell.angle_beta   90.00
_cell.angle_gamma   90.00
#
_symmetry.space_group_name_H-M   'P 1'
#
loop_
_entity.id
_entity.type
_entity.pdbx_description
1 polymer ?
#
loop_
_entity_poly.entity_id
_entity_poly.type
_entity_poly.pdbx_seq_one_letter_code
_entity_poly.pdbx_strand_id
1 'polypeptide(L)'
;MLDLVTIPCLADNYAYLIHDRDTGQTAVVDVPEAGPILAALSAHQWRLTDILITHHHDDHIQGVDTLRAQTGAMVLGAAADAHRLPRLDLALTEADSFSVGSEFARVIDVPGHTIGHIAFHFPDSKLAFTADSLMAGGCGRLFEGTAAQMHRSLQKLAQLPPDTRICSGHEYTASNLRFAETLEPGNPRLISRIADVADKRAKGIPTVPVPLEEELATNPYLRADLPALKAAIGLPDADDATVFAEIRARKDKF
;
A
#
# COMPACT_ATOMS: atom_id res chain seq x y z
N MET A 1 -3.00 13.32 -15.69
CA MET A 1 -2.56 13.13 -14.27
C MET A 1 -3.79 13.05 -13.38
N LEU A 2 -3.87 12.04 -12.52
CA LEU A 2 -5.03 11.78 -11.67
C LEU A 2 -5.03 12.64 -10.40
N ASP A 3 -6.19 13.18 -10.05
CA ASP A 3 -6.42 13.71 -8.70
C ASP A 3 -6.46 12.54 -7.71
N LEU A 4 -5.91 12.73 -6.52
CA LEU A 4 -5.90 11.72 -5.45
C LEU A 4 -6.57 12.27 -4.20
N VAL A 5 -7.51 11.50 -3.65
CA VAL A 5 -8.12 11.77 -2.33
C VAL A 5 -7.91 10.57 -1.42
N THR A 6 -7.24 10.78 -0.29
CA THR A 6 -7.07 9.79 0.78
C THR A 6 -8.28 9.83 1.71
N ILE A 7 -8.96 8.72 1.90
CA ILE A 7 -10.19 8.61 2.70
C ILE A 7 -9.92 7.75 3.92
N PRO A 8 -9.91 8.31 5.13
CA PRO A 8 -9.88 7.50 6.34
C PRO A 8 -11.16 6.66 6.47
N CYS A 9 -10.99 5.39 6.77
CA CYS A 9 -12.04 4.41 6.98
C CYS A 9 -11.75 3.59 8.24
N LEU A 10 -12.78 3.04 8.86
CA LEU A 10 -12.66 2.23 10.08
C LEU A 10 -11.82 2.94 11.16
N ALA A 11 -10.97 2.20 11.89
CA ALA A 11 -10.09 2.76 12.92
C ALA A 11 -8.81 3.37 12.34
N ASP A 12 -8.23 2.74 11.30
CA ASP A 12 -6.92 3.08 10.77
C ASP A 12 -6.72 2.73 9.28
N ASN A 13 -7.77 2.27 8.59
CA ASN A 13 -7.72 1.96 7.16
C ASN A 13 -7.78 3.22 6.29
N TYR A 14 -7.24 3.10 5.08
CA TYR A 14 -7.39 4.08 4.02
C TYR A 14 -7.99 3.45 2.77
N ALA A 15 -8.99 4.13 2.19
CA ALA A 15 -9.37 3.99 0.78
C ALA A 15 -8.82 5.18 0.01
N TYR A 16 -8.61 5.01 -1.30
CA TYR A 16 -8.10 6.07 -2.16
C TYR A 16 -9.00 6.27 -3.36
N LEU A 17 -9.54 7.49 -3.54
CA LEU A 17 -10.15 7.87 -4.81
C LEU A 17 -9.09 8.45 -5.75
N ILE A 18 -9.14 8.02 -7.00
CA ILE A 18 -8.38 8.61 -8.11
C ILE A 18 -9.35 9.06 -9.19
N HIS A 19 -9.16 10.26 -9.71
CA HIS A 19 -10.06 10.87 -10.68
C HIS A 19 -9.31 11.48 -11.84
N ASP A 20 -9.73 11.14 -13.05
CA ASP A 20 -9.26 11.77 -14.28
C ASP A 20 -10.20 12.91 -14.69
N ARG A 21 -9.72 14.14 -14.61
CA ARG A 21 -10.50 15.34 -14.94
C ARG A 21 -10.91 15.42 -16.41
N ASP A 22 -10.10 14.85 -17.30
CA ASP A 22 -10.33 14.97 -18.74
C ASP A 22 -11.45 14.04 -19.22
N THR A 23 -11.56 12.86 -18.60
CA THR A 23 -12.57 11.86 -18.96
C THR A 23 -13.74 11.79 -17.99
N GLY A 24 -13.57 12.30 -16.77
CA GLY A 24 -14.52 12.18 -15.67
C GLY A 24 -14.56 10.79 -15.02
N GLN A 25 -13.68 9.87 -15.40
CA GLN A 25 -13.60 8.54 -14.78
C GLN A 25 -12.98 8.62 -13.38
N THR A 26 -13.53 7.82 -12.47
CA THR A 26 -13.09 7.76 -11.07
C THR A 26 -12.98 6.32 -10.64
N ALA A 27 -11.85 5.94 -10.05
CA ALA A 27 -11.71 4.66 -9.39
C ALA A 27 -11.49 4.83 -7.88
N VAL A 28 -11.88 3.81 -7.12
CA VAL A 28 -11.49 3.67 -5.71
C VAL A 28 -10.58 2.46 -5.56
N VAL A 29 -9.53 2.60 -4.75
CA VAL A 29 -8.68 1.47 -4.36
C VAL A 29 -9.05 1.08 -2.94
N ASP A 30 -9.48 -0.17 -2.79
CA ASP A 30 -10.04 -0.81 -1.62
C ASP A 30 -11.29 -0.12 -1.05
N VAL A 31 -12.14 -0.90 -0.41
CA VAL A 31 -13.42 -0.42 0.13
C VAL A 31 -13.62 -0.95 1.56
N PRO A 32 -12.89 -0.39 2.54
CA PRO A 32 -13.12 -0.72 3.95
C PRO A 32 -14.54 -0.39 4.42
N GLU A 33 -15.06 0.76 3.97
CA GLU A 33 -16.41 1.24 4.27
C GLU A 33 -17.00 2.00 3.07
N ALA A 34 -18.21 1.69 2.66
CA ALA A 34 -18.87 2.39 1.57
C ALA A 34 -19.24 3.85 1.93
N GLY A 35 -19.64 4.11 3.18
CA GLY A 35 -20.15 5.42 3.63
C GLY A 35 -19.18 6.58 3.40
N PRO A 36 -17.96 6.55 3.95
CA PRO A 36 -16.96 7.59 3.74
C PRO A 36 -16.63 7.84 2.26
N ILE A 37 -16.56 6.76 1.46
CA ILE A 37 -16.27 6.85 0.02
C ILE A 37 -17.41 7.55 -0.72
N LEU A 38 -18.66 7.19 -0.45
CA LEU A 38 -19.85 7.84 -1.04
C LEU A 38 -19.93 9.32 -0.65
N ALA A 39 -19.59 9.66 0.60
CA ALA A 39 -19.54 11.05 1.04
C ALA A 39 -18.48 11.84 0.28
N ALA A 40 -17.29 11.28 0.07
CA ALA A 40 -16.22 11.91 -0.71
C ALA A 40 -16.62 12.08 -2.19
N LEU A 41 -17.20 11.05 -2.81
CA LEU A 41 -17.71 11.13 -4.19
C LEU A 41 -18.74 12.26 -4.34
N SER A 42 -19.67 12.36 -3.38
CA SER A 42 -20.69 13.41 -3.38
C SER A 42 -20.07 14.81 -3.21
N ALA A 43 -19.11 14.96 -2.28
CA ALA A 43 -18.45 16.24 -2.03
C ALA A 43 -17.68 16.77 -3.25
N HIS A 44 -17.05 15.85 -4.01
CA HIS A 44 -16.33 16.18 -5.24
C HIS A 44 -17.22 16.19 -6.50
N GLN A 45 -18.49 15.77 -6.38
CA GLN A 45 -19.40 15.58 -7.54
C GLN A 45 -18.84 14.58 -8.57
N TRP A 46 -18.11 13.56 -8.10
CA TRP A 46 -17.53 12.52 -8.94
C TRP A 46 -18.46 11.30 -9.02
N ARG A 47 -18.44 10.63 -10.17
CA ARG A 47 -19.15 9.38 -10.39
C ARG A 47 -18.13 8.23 -10.40
N LEU A 48 -18.30 7.27 -9.51
CA LEU A 48 -17.44 6.09 -9.46
C LEU A 48 -17.69 5.19 -10.68
N THR A 49 -16.60 4.79 -11.34
CA THR A 49 -16.61 3.90 -12.50
C THR A 49 -16.00 2.54 -12.18
N ASP A 50 -14.97 2.50 -11.30
CA ASP A 50 -14.19 1.32 -11.03
C ASP A 50 -13.87 1.16 -9.53
N ILE A 51 -13.85 -0.08 -9.07
CA ILE A 51 -13.41 -0.51 -7.73
C ILE A 51 -12.23 -1.44 -7.94
N LEU A 52 -11.05 -1.04 -7.47
CA LEU A 52 -9.80 -1.76 -7.59
C LEU A 52 -9.49 -2.44 -6.25
N ILE A 53 -9.42 -3.77 -6.22
CA ILE A 53 -9.20 -4.54 -5.00
C ILE A 53 -7.76 -5.06 -4.98
N THR A 54 -7.02 -4.76 -3.92
CA THR A 54 -5.64 -5.20 -3.75
C THR A 54 -5.52 -6.62 -3.22
N HIS A 55 -6.34 -7.01 -2.24
CA HIS A 55 -6.37 -8.34 -1.63
C HIS A 55 -7.69 -8.61 -0.91
N HIS A 56 -7.87 -9.81 -0.36
CA HIS A 56 -9.18 -10.32 0.07
C HIS A 56 -9.54 -10.09 1.55
N HIS A 57 -8.72 -9.41 2.35
CA HIS A 57 -9.07 -9.19 3.75
C HIS A 57 -10.31 -8.31 3.90
N ASP A 58 -11.16 -8.63 4.87
CA ASP A 58 -12.47 -8.01 5.04
C ASP A 58 -12.40 -6.49 5.15
N ASP A 59 -11.42 -5.97 5.85
CA ASP A 59 -11.18 -4.53 6.03
C ASP A 59 -10.66 -3.81 4.76
N HIS A 60 -10.57 -4.52 3.64
CA HIS A 60 -10.33 -3.97 2.29
C HIS A 60 -11.48 -4.20 1.32
N ILE A 61 -12.41 -5.11 1.63
CA ILE A 61 -13.46 -5.52 0.69
C ILE A 61 -14.88 -5.47 1.24
N GLN A 62 -15.09 -5.36 2.55
CA GLN A 62 -16.43 -5.52 3.16
C GLN A 62 -17.46 -4.49 2.68
N GLY A 63 -17.02 -3.32 2.18
CA GLY A 63 -17.89 -2.29 1.62
C GLY A 63 -18.19 -2.44 0.12
N VAL A 64 -17.53 -3.37 -0.59
CA VAL A 64 -17.56 -3.47 -2.07
C VAL A 64 -18.97 -3.69 -2.59
N ASP A 65 -19.71 -4.66 -2.07
CA ASP A 65 -21.05 -4.99 -2.57
C ASP A 65 -22.02 -3.82 -2.39
N THR A 66 -21.92 -3.12 -1.25
CA THR A 66 -22.74 -1.92 -0.98
C THR A 66 -22.39 -0.80 -1.95
N LEU A 67 -21.10 -0.53 -2.14
CA LEU A 67 -20.64 0.53 -3.02
C LEU A 67 -21.01 0.25 -4.49
N ARG A 68 -20.78 -0.99 -4.93
CA ARG A 68 -21.16 -1.46 -6.27
C ARG A 68 -22.66 -1.33 -6.53
N ALA A 69 -23.50 -1.74 -5.59
CA ALA A 69 -24.96 -1.66 -5.73
C ALA A 69 -25.46 -0.21 -5.89
N GLN A 70 -24.78 0.76 -5.26
CA GLN A 70 -25.17 2.16 -5.32
C GLN A 70 -24.60 2.92 -6.51
N THR A 71 -23.45 2.48 -7.06
CA THR A 71 -22.73 3.22 -8.11
C THR A 71 -22.79 2.53 -9.48
N GLY A 72 -22.94 1.23 -9.49
CA GLY A 72 -22.81 0.41 -10.70
C GLY A 72 -21.36 0.25 -11.19
N ALA A 73 -20.38 0.58 -10.36
CA ALA A 73 -18.96 0.50 -10.70
C ALA A 73 -18.52 -0.94 -10.98
N MET A 74 -17.57 -1.09 -11.90
CA MET A 74 -16.91 -2.37 -12.19
C MET A 74 -15.93 -2.74 -11.08
N VAL A 75 -15.81 -4.03 -10.76
CA VAL A 75 -14.92 -4.54 -9.75
C VAL A 75 -13.75 -5.27 -10.41
N LEU A 76 -12.54 -4.77 -10.15
CA LEU A 76 -11.28 -5.32 -10.66
C LEU A 76 -10.46 -5.85 -9.48
N GLY A 77 -9.83 -7.02 -9.62
CA GLY A 77 -8.99 -7.61 -8.57
C GLY A 77 -8.19 -8.79 -9.07
N ALA A 78 -7.38 -9.39 -8.20
CA ALA A 78 -6.46 -10.47 -8.56
C ALA A 78 -7.18 -11.72 -9.07
N ALA A 79 -6.79 -12.22 -10.24
CA ALA A 79 -7.29 -13.49 -10.78
C ALA A 79 -6.98 -14.67 -9.85
N ALA A 80 -5.82 -14.66 -9.21
CA ALA A 80 -5.38 -15.69 -8.25
C ALA A 80 -6.31 -15.81 -7.04
N ASP A 81 -6.95 -14.72 -6.61
CA ASP A 81 -7.84 -14.66 -5.45
C ASP A 81 -9.33 -14.51 -5.82
N ALA A 82 -9.71 -14.66 -7.09
CA ALA A 82 -11.09 -14.47 -7.55
C ALA A 82 -12.12 -15.33 -6.78
N HIS A 83 -11.71 -16.45 -6.20
CA HIS A 83 -12.55 -17.33 -5.40
C HIS A 83 -12.83 -16.81 -3.97
N ARG A 84 -12.09 -15.79 -3.51
CA ARG A 84 -12.19 -15.17 -2.17
C ARG A 84 -12.63 -13.70 -2.24
N LEU A 85 -12.53 -13.10 -3.42
CA LEU A 85 -12.92 -11.72 -3.65
C LEU A 85 -14.42 -11.60 -3.94
N PRO A 86 -15.02 -10.43 -3.73
CA PRO A 86 -16.32 -10.10 -4.32
C PRO A 86 -16.32 -10.40 -5.82
N ARG A 87 -17.49 -10.67 -6.40
CA ARG A 87 -17.57 -10.99 -7.84
C ARG A 87 -16.85 -9.93 -8.67
N LEU A 88 -15.78 -10.36 -9.35
CA LEU A 88 -15.01 -9.52 -10.26
C LEU A 88 -15.71 -9.37 -11.62
N ASP A 89 -15.65 -8.18 -12.19
CA ASP A 89 -15.99 -7.92 -13.61
C ASP A 89 -14.74 -8.10 -14.48
N LEU A 90 -13.54 -7.83 -13.92
CA LEU A 90 -12.25 -8.08 -14.57
C LEU A 90 -11.27 -8.70 -13.56
N ALA A 91 -10.81 -9.91 -13.85
CA ALA A 91 -9.78 -10.61 -13.10
C ALA A 91 -8.40 -10.28 -13.69
N LEU A 92 -7.48 -9.78 -12.86
CA LEU A 92 -6.19 -9.24 -13.28
C LEU A 92 -5.03 -10.14 -12.87
N THR A 93 -3.99 -10.17 -13.71
CA THR A 93 -2.67 -10.79 -13.45
C THR A 93 -1.55 -9.75 -13.66
N GLU A 94 -0.32 -10.05 -13.25
CA GLU A 94 0.84 -9.16 -13.45
C GLU A 94 1.14 -8.84 -14.94
N ALA A 95 0.65 -9.66 -15.87
CA ALA A 95 0.80 -9.42 -17.30
C ALA A 95 -0.22 -8.40 -17.85
N ASP A 96 -1.26 -8.08 -17.07
CA ASP A 96 -2.33 -7.24 -17.51
C ASP A 96 -2.05 -5.75 -17.23
N SER A 97 -2.69 -4.93 -18.03
CA SER A 97 -2.81 -3.49 -17.81
C SER A 97 -4.26 -3.07 -18.02
N PHE A 98 -4.68 -2.05 -17.32
CA PHE A 98 -5.99 -1.41 -17.48
C PHE A 98 -5.81 0.10 -17.44
N SER A 99 -6.87 0.85 -17.64
CA SER A 99 -6.81 2.31 -17.54
C SER A 99 -7.90 2.85 -16.62
N VAL A 100 -7.59 3.94 -15.95
CA VAL A 100 -8.58 4.82 -15.32
C VAL A 100 -8.50 6.15 -16.08
N GLY A 101 -9.54 6.42 -16.85
CA GLY A 101 -9.54 7.53 -17.77
C GLY A 101 -8.46 7.38 -18.85
N SER A 102 -7.62 8.40 -18.96
CA SER A 102 -6.53 8.48 -19.93
C SER A 102 -5.23 7.81 -19.44
N GLU A 103 -5.16 7.38 -18.19
CA GLU A 103 -3.92 6.87 -17.58
C GLU A 103 -3.93 5.35 -17.44
N PHE A 104 -2.83 4.72 -17.89
CA PHE A 104 -2.63 3.28 -17.76
C PHE A 104 -2.10 2.91 -16.39
N ALA A 105 -2.64 1.83 -15.83
CA ALA A 105 -2.15 1.17 -14.63
C ALA A 105 -1.44 -0.13 -14.96
N ARG A 106 -0.35 -0.42 -14.25
CA ARG A 106 0.31 -1.73 -14.25
C ARG A 106 -0.09 -2.49 -13.01
N VAL A 107 -0.35 -3.78 -13.17
CA VAL A 107 -0.55 -4.71 -12.07
C VAL A 107 0.81 -5.30 -11.67
N ILE A 108 1.09 -5.34 -10.38
CA ILE A 108 2.31 -5.93 -9.82
C ILE A 108 1.89 -6.97 -8.79
N ASP A 109 2.25 -8.24 -9.00
CA ASP A 109 2.04 -9.28 -7.99
C ASP A 109 3.00 -9.07 -6.81
N VAL A 110 2.44 -8.96 -5.62
CA VAL A 110 3.18 -8.69 -4.38
C VAL A 110 2.80 -9.67 -3.27
N PRO A 111 2.96 -10.99 -3.51
CA PRO A 111 2.62 -12.01 -2.52
C PRO A 111 3.49 -11.89 -1.26
N GLY A 112 2.88 -12.19 -0.11
CA GLY A 112 3.55 -12.17 1.20
C GLY A 112 2.55 -11.97 2.32
N HIS A 113 1.89 -10.85 2.38
CA HIS A 113 0.78 -10.60 3.32
C HIS A 113 -0.37 -11.58 3.05
N THR A 114 -0.87 -11.61 1.83
CA THR A 114 -1.65 -12.71 1.26
C THR A 114 -0.97 -13.24 0.00
N ILE A 115 -1.36 -14.43 -0.48
CA ILE A 115 -0.75 -15.03 -1.67
C ILE A 115 -1.20 -14.33 -2.96
N GLY A 116 -2.45 -13.89 -3.02
CA GLY A 116 -3.02 -13.23 -4.19
C GLY A 116 -2.97 -11.69 -4.13
N HIS A 117 -2.13 -11.11 -3.26
CA HIS A 117 -2.01 -9.66 -3.16
C HIS A 117 -1.41 -9.04 -4.42
N ILE A 118 -2.08 -8.02 -4.96
CA ILE A 118 -1.59 -7.20 -6.08
C ILE A 118 -1.47 -5.73 -5.68
N ALA A 119 -0.55 -5.03 -6.31
CA ALA A 119 -0.42 -3.58 -6.24
C ALA A 119 -0.75 -2.95 -7.60
N PHE A 120 -1.23 -1.71 -7.59
CA PHE A 120 -1.54 -0.94 -8.79
C PHE A 120 -0.57 0.23 -8.91
N HIS A 121 0.15 0.30 -10.03
CA HIS A 121 1.09 1.39 -10.32
C HIS A 121 0.60 2.23 -11.49
N PHE A 122 0.41 3.52 -11.25
CA PHE A 122 0.06 4.57 -12.23
C PHE A 122 1.29 5.43 -12.48
N PRO A 123 2.09 5.14 -13.52
CA PRO A 123 3.39 5.79 -13.71
C PRO A 123 3.30 7.28 -14.02
N ASP A 124 2.31 7.72 -14.79
CA ASP A 124 2.18 9.12 -15.18
C ASP A 124 1.77 10.02 -14.00
N SER A 125 0.94 9.52 -13.10
CA SER A 125 0.57 10.20 -11.83
C SER A 125 1.54 9.90 -10.69
N LYS A 126 2.55 9.03 -10.90
CA LYS A 126 3.53 8.61 -9.91
C LYS A 126 2.88 8.07 -8.63
N LEU A 127 1.87 7.21 -8.79
CA LEU A 127 1.13 6.60 -7.70
C LEU A 127 1.33 5.08 -7.68
N ALA A 128 1.58 4.51 -6.51
CA ALA A 128 1.56 3.07 -6.30
C ALA A 128 0.68 2.73 -5.09
N PHE A 129 -0.40 2.00 -5.33
CA PHE A 129 -1.31 1.51 -4.31
C PHE A 129 -0.82 0.12 -3.87
N THR A 130 -0.14 0.09 -2.74
CA THR A 130 0.56 -1.09 -2.22
C THR A 130 -0.15 -1.75 -1.06
N ALA A 131 -1.20 -1.09 -0.53
CA ALA A 131 -2.02 -1.56 0.59
C ALA A 131 -1.16 -2.22 1.69
N ASP A 132 -1.34 -3.52 1.91
CA ASP A 132 -0.70 -4.26 3.00
C ASP A 132 0.56 -5.02 2.58
N SER A 133 1.10 -4.75 1.40
CA SER A 133 2.43 -5.20 1.01
C SER A 133 3.50 -4.23 1.54
N LEU A 134 3.77 -3.13 0.83
CA LEU A 134 4.67 -2.07 1.31
C LEU A 134 3.87 -1.03 2.07
N MET A 135 4.15 -0.90 3.37
CA MET A 135 3.55 0.11 4.24
C MET A 135 4.56 1.21 4.56
N ALA A 136 4.05 2.39 4.92
CA ALA A 136 4.90 3.50 5.35
C ALA A 136 5.74 3.11 6.58
N GLY A 137 7.06 3.10 6.40
CA GLY A 137 8.05 2.67 7.40
C GLY A 137 8.02 1.18 7.74
N GLY A 138 7.31 0.34 6.96
CA GLY A 138 7.10 -1.07 7.29
C GLY A 138 6.63 -1.93 6.13
N CYS A 139 6.16 -3.13 6.46
CA CYS A 139 5.42 -4.02 5.56
C CYS A 139 4.32 -4.76 6.32
N GLY A 140 3.37 -5.31 5.60
CA GLY A 140 2.30 -6.12 6.16
C GLY A 140 2.80 -7.36 6.90
N ARG A 141 1.98 -7.86 7.83
CA ARG A 141 2.22 -9.14 8.49
C ARG A 141 2.10 -10.29 7.48
N LEU A 142 2.87 -11.36 7.70
CA LEU A 142 2.84 -12.56 6.85
C LEU A 142 1.74 -13.50 7.33
N PHE A 143 0.54 -13.44 6.74
CA PHE A 143 -0.53 -14.36 7.08
C PHE A 143 -0.49 -15.64 6.23
N GLU A 144 -0.11 -15.53 4.96
CA GLU A 144 -0.16 -16.66 4.02
C GLU A 144 1.19 -16.93 3.36
N GLY A 145 1.92 -15.87 3.01
CA GLY A 145 3.19 -15.99 2.30
C GLY A 145 4.38 -16.19 3.23
N THR A 146 5.54 -16.35 2.63
CA THR A 146 6.83 -16.46 3.33
C THR A 146 7.56 -15.12 3.34
N ALA A 147 8.50 -14.95 4.29
CA ALA A 147 9.38 -13.77 4.34
C ALA A 147 10.16 -13.57 3.03
N ALA A 148 10.63 -14.67 2.43
CA ALA A 148 11.33 -14.62 1.14
C ALA A 148 10.43 -14.16 -0.03
N GLN A 149 9.14 -14.52 -0.01
CA GLN A 149 8.17 -14.01 -1.00
C GLN A 149 7.93 -12.52 -0.81
N MET A 150 7.62 -12.08 0.43
CA MET A 150 7.42 -10.66 0.74
C MET A 150 8.66 -9.83 0.41
N HIS A 151 9.85 -10.30 0.77
CA HIS A 151 11.10 -9.62 0.41
C HIS A 151 11.20 -9.39 -1.10
N ARG A 152 10.97 -10.42 -1.93
CA ARG A 152 10.97 -10.27 -3.40
C ARG A 152 9.90 -9.29 -3.87
N SER A 153 8.71 -9.32 -3.28
CA SER A 153 7.62 -8.39 -3.60
C SER A 153 8.02 -6.95 -3.32
N LEU A 154 8.62 -6.69 -2.16
CA LEU A 154 9.09 -5.35 -1.82
C LEU A 154 10.27 -4.90 -2.70
N GLN A 155 11.16 -5.82 -3.12
CA GLN A 155 12.21 -5.50 -4.07
C GLN A 155 11.68 -5.08 -5.45
N LYS A 156 10.55 -5.66 -5.93
CA LYS A 156 9.87 -5.17 -7.15
C LYS A 156 9.39 -3.72 -6.96
N LEU A 157 8.74 -3.43 -5.84
CA LEU A 157 8.24 -2.09 -5.54
C LEU A 157 9.38 -1.08 -5.36
N ALA A 158 10.52 -1.49 -4.79
CA ALA A 158 11.70 -0.65 -4.63
C ALA A 158 12.37 -0.23 -5.97
N GLN A 159 12.06 -0.91 -7.07
CA GLN A 159 12.55 -0.55 -8.42
C GLN A 159 11.70 0.54 -9.10
N LEU A 160 10.58 0.95 -8.52
CA LEU A 160 9.78 2.05 -9.04
C LEU A 160 10.56 3.37 -8.94
N PRO A 161 10.21 4.40 -9.74
CA PRO A 161 10.84 5.72 -9.63
C PRO A 161 10.79 6.25 -8.19
N PRO A 162 11.88 6.84 -7.66
CA PRO A 162 11.95 7.28 -6.25
C PRO A 162 10.88 8.31 -5.85
N ASP A 163 10.36 9.07 -6.80
CA ASP A 163 9.30 10.06 -6.61
C ASP A 163 7.88 9.46 -6.70
N THR A 164 7.76 8.14 -6.85
CA THR A 164 6.48 7.42 -6.78
C THR A 164 5.92 7.53 -5.37
N ARG A 165 4.66 7.98 -5.26
CA ARG A 165 3.96 8.08 -3.97
C ARG A 165 3.33 6.75 -3.59
N ILE A 166 3.76 6.19 -2.46
CA ILE A 166 3.30 4.92 -1.91
C ILE A 166 2.01 5.15 -1.11
N CYS A 167 0.94 4.49 -1.51
CA CYS A 167 -0.38 4.52 -0.89
C CYS A 167 -0.61 3.20 -0.13
N SER A 168 -0.35 3.21 1.18
CA SER A 168 -0.52 2.03 2.06
C SER A 168 -1.96 1.89 2.54
N GLY A 169 -2.35 0.67 2.96
CA GLY A 169 -3.71 0.37 3.43
C GLY A 169 -4.06 0.95 4.79
N HIS A 170 -3.06 1.25 5.65
CA HIS A 170 -3.29 1.61 7.04
C HIS A 170 -2.41 2.77 7.55
N GLU A 171 -2.89 3.43 8.61
CA GLU A 171 -2.16 4.46 9.36
C GLU A 171 -1.27 3.83 10.44
N TYR A 172 -0.30 3.02 10.05
CA TYR A 172 0.63 2.37 10.97
C TYR A 172 2.00 3.04 11.04
N THR A 173 2.20 4.14 10.35
CA THR A 173 3.50 4.80 10.16
C THR A 173 4.20 5.09 11.49
N ALA A 174 3.53 5.70 12.45
CA ALA A 174 4.14 6.03 13.74
C ALA A 174 4.63 4.77 14.49
N SER A 175 3.85 3.68 14.47
CA SER A 175 4.25 2.39 15.08
C SER A 175 5.41 1.73 14.34
N ASN A 176 5.39 1.80 13.00
CA ASN A 176 6.45 1.23 12.18
C ASN A 176 7.77 1.98 12.39
N LEU A 177 7.76 3.31 12.41
CA LEU A 177 8.96 4.11 12.62
C LEU A 177 9.56 3.94 14.03
N ARG A 178 8.73 3.81 15.08
CA ARG A 178 9.22 3.45 16.43
C ARG A 178 9.98 2.13 16.42
N PHE A 179 9.48 1.13 15.68
CA PHE A 179 10.20 -0.12 15.52
C PHE A 179 11.49 0.08 14.73
N ALA A 180 11.44 0.78 13.59
CA ALA A 180 12.63 1.06 12.77
C ALA A 180 13.75 1.75 13.58
N GLU A 181 13.40 2.67 14.48
CA GLU A 181 14.33 3.36 15.36
C GLU A 181 15.10 2.40 16.28
N THR A 182 14.49 1.29 16.71
CA THR A 182 15.20 0.27 17.50
C THR A 182 16.31 -0.44 16.73
N LEU A 183 16.23 -0.44 15.40
CA LEU A 183 17.19 -1.07 14.50
C LEU A 183 18.26 -0.08 14.00
N GLU A 184 17.87 1.16 13.71
CA GLU A 184 18.73 2.20 13.15
C GLU A 184 18.59 3.54 13.93
N PRO A 185 18.91 3.60 15.26
CA PRO A 185 18.70 4.79 16.08
C PRO A 185 19.53 6.00 15.64
N GLY A 186 20.59 5.80 14.87
CA GLY A 186 21.46 6.84 14.32
C GLY A 186 21.11 7.30 12.91
N ASN A 187 20.03 6.81 12.30
CA ASN A 187 19.63 7.22 10.96
C ASN A 187 18.97 8.63 10.98
N PRO A 188 19.64 9.67 10.44
CA PRO A 188 19.14 11.05 10.57
C PRO A 188 17.83 11.27 9.78
N ARG A 189 17.61 10.55 8.66
CA ARG A 189 16.37 10.63 7.90
C ARG A 189 15.21 10.02 8.70
N LEU A 190 15.46 8.91 9.39
CA LEU A 190 14.46 8.26 10.23
C LEU A 190 14.07 9.16 11.42
N ILE A 191 15.04 9.77 12.10
CA ILE A 191 14.78 10.70 13.20
C ILE A 191 13.92 11.89 12.74
N SER A 192 14.26 12.50 11.60
CA SER A 192 13.48 13.60 11.03
C SER A 192 12.06 13.15 10.69
N ARG A 193 11.91 11.98 10.04
CA ARG A 193 10.61 11.42 9.66
C ARG A 193 9.72 11.13 10.87
N ILE A 194 10.29 10.62 11.97
CA ILE A 194 9.54 10.38 13.22
C ILE A 194 8.93 11.68 13.74
N ALA A 195 9.70 12.78 13.74
CA ALA A 195 9.20 14.08 14.18
C ALA A 195 8.07 14.61 13.29
N ASP A 196 8.23 14.52 11.95
CA ASP A 196 7.21 14.94 10.98
C ASP A 196 5.92 14.13 11.12
N VAL A 197 6.04 12.81 11.30
CA VAL A 197 4.89 11.91 11.50
C VAL A 197 4.18 12.22 12.80
N ALA A 198 4.91 12.49 13.89
CA ALA A 198 4.31 12.88 15.17
C ALA A 198 3.51 14.19 15.05
N ASP A 199 4.05 15.19 14.33
CA ASP A 199 3.35 16.46 14.09
C ASP A 199 2.09 16.28 13.23
N LYS A 200 2.18 15.51 12.15
CA LYS A 200 1.01 15.17 11.30
C LYS A 200 -0.07 14.47 12.11
N ARG A 201 0.30 13.44 12.87
CA ARG A 201 -0.68 12.68 13.67
C ARG A 201 -1.32 13.50 14.77
N ALA A 202 -0.57 14.40 15.42
CA ALA A 202 -1.14 15.34 16.39
C ALA A 202 -2.20 16.28 15.79
N LYS A 203 -2.12 16.53 14.47
CA LYS A 203 -3.07 17.36 13.71
C LYS A 203 -4.15 16.53 13.01
N GLY A 204 -4.18 15.20 13.19
CA GLY A 204 -5.12 14.31 12.48
C GLY A 204 -4.87 14.20 10.98
N ILE A 205 -3.69 14.57 10.51
CA ILE A 205 -3.32 14.50 9.07
C ILE A 205 -2.81 13.09 8.76
N PRO A 206 -3.27 12.45 7.66
CA PRO A 206 -2.71 11.20 7.16
C PRO A 206 -1.20 11.29 6.92
N THR A 207 -0.49 10.19 7.20
CA THR A 207 0.96 10.12 6.95
C THR A 207 1.30 9.52 5.58
N VAL A 208 0.29 9.05 4.87
CA VAL A 208 0.37 8.54 3.51
C VAL A 208 -0.54 9.36 2.58
N PRO A 209 -0.22 9.44 1.27
CA PRO A 209 0.89 8.80 0.58
C PRO A 209 2.26 9.42 0.93
N VAL A 210 3.31 8.62 0.76
CA VAL A 210 4.71 9.02 1.02
C VAL A 210 5.59 8.70 -0.19
N PRO A 211 6.58 9.53 -0.56
CA PRO A 211 7.51 9.22 -1.65
C PRO A 211 8.31 7.94 -1.37
N LEU A 212 8.53 7.12 -2.40
CA LEU A 212 9.34 5.89 -2.28
C LEU A 212 10.77 6.17 -1.80
N GLU A 213 11.36 7.31 -2.18
CA GLU A 213 12.68 7.70 -1.68
C GLU A 213 12.75 7.81 -0.16
N GLU A 214 11.66 8.19 0.50
CA GLU A 214 11.58 8.23 1.96
C GLU A 214 11.52 6.81 2.55
N GLU A 215 10.81 5.89 1.89
CA GLU A 215 10.80 4.47 2.25
C GLU A 215 12.18 3.84 2.07
N LEU A 216 12.85 4.09 0.95
CA LEU A 216 14.22 3.60 0.70
C LEU A 216 15.22 4.11 1.75
N ALA A 217 15.01 5.32 2.28
CA ALA A 217 15.89 5.91 3.26
C ALA A 217 15.63 5.45 4.71
N THR A 218 14.43 4.96 5.04
CA THR A 218 14.00 4.81 6.45
C THR A 218 13.26 3.51 6.76
N ASN A 219 12.75 2.79 5.74
CA ASN A 219 12.02 1.54 5.96
C ASN A 219 12.99 0.36 6.07
N PRO A 220 13.12 -0.31 7.22
CA PRO A 220 14.11 -1.37 7.43
C PRO A 220 13.90 -2.57 6.50
N TYR A 221 12.70 -2.80 6.01
CA TYR A 221 12.40 -3.90 5.09
C TYR A 221 12.90 -3.68 3.66
N LEU A 222 13.12 -2.43 3.26
CA LEU A 222 13.77 -2.08 1.99
C LEU A 222 15.30 -1.90 2.12
N ARG A 223 15.83 -2.04 3.34
CA ARG A 223 17.24 -1.79 3.70
C ARG A 223 17.94 -3.05 4.21
N ALA A 224 17.31 -4.21 4.04
CA ALA A 224 17.84 -5.50 4.51
C ALA A 224 19.19 -5.89 3.90
N ASP A 225 19.58 -5.28 2.78
CA ASP A 225 20.85 -5.44 2.09
C ASP A 225 22.00 -4.65 2.74
N LEU A 226 21.69 -3.65 3.58
CA LEU A 226 22.72 -2.74 4.12
C LEU A 226 23.58 -3.42 5.18
N PRO A 227 24.94 -3.43 5.01
CA PRO A 227 25.84 -4.03 5.98
C PRO A 227 25.67 -3.49 7.41
N ALA A 228 25.40 -2.19 7.54
CA ALA A 228 25.19 -1.57 8.85
C ALA A 228 23.95 -2.11 9.57
N LEU A 229 22.82 -2.31 8.84
CA LEU A 229 21.61 -2.90 9.41
C LEU A 229 21.81 -4.38 9.76
N LYS A 230 22.48 -5.15 8.88
CA LYS A 230 22.86 -6.55 9.14
C LYS A 230 23.68 -6.69 10.42
N ALA A 231 24.69 -5.83 10.59
CA ALA A 231 25.53 -5.80 11.79
C ALA A 231 24.70 -5.42 13.03
N ALA A 232 23.84 -4.40 12.94
CA ALA A 232 22.99 -3.93 14.05
C ALA A 232 22.05 -5.01 14.58
N ILE A 233 21.55 -5.88 13.71
CA ILE A 233 20.67 -6.99 14.12
C ILE A 233 21.42 -8.30 14.45
N GLY A 234 22.76 -8.31 14.35
CA GLY A 234 23.62 -9.47 14.68
C GLY A 234 23.71 -10.51 13.55
N LEU A 235 23.44 -10.13 12.31
CA LEU A 235 23.45 -11.01 11.12
C LEU A 235 24.35 -10.45 10.00
N PRO A 236 25.65 -10.13 10.26
CA PRO A 236 26.50 -9.41 9.30
C PRO A 236 26.72 -10.17 7.99
N ASP A 237 26.73 -11.49 8.02
CA ASP A 237 27.03 -12.37 6.87
C ASP A 237 25.79 -13.04 6.26
N ALA A 238 24.60 -12.73 6.76
CA ALA A 238 23.36 -13.32 6.27
C ALA A 238 22.93 -12.71 4.92
N ASP A 239 22.22 -13.51 4.12
CA ASP A 239 21.54 -13.00 2.92
C ASP A 239 20.36 -12.07 3.29
N ASP A 240 19.97 -11.24 2.34
CA ASP A 240 18.97 -10.19 2.55
C ASP A 240 17.59 -10.73 2.94
N ALA A 241 17.20 -11.90 2.41
CA ALA A 241 15.92 -12.52 2.74
C ALA A 241 15.91 -13.05 4.20
N THR A 242 17.05 -13.57 4.69
CA THR A 242 17.22 -13.96 6.10
C THR A 242 17.17 -12.75 7.02
N VAL A 243 17.84 -11.65 6.64
CA VAL A 243 17.77 -10.37 7.37
C VAL A 243 16.36 -9.83 7.43
N PHE A 244 15.65 -9.81 6.30
CA PHE A 244 14.24 -9.43 6.21
C PHE A 244 13.37 -10.28 7.15
N ALA A 245 13.55 -11.60 7.15
CA ALA A 245 12.80 -12.51 8.00
C ALA A 245 13.02 -12.22 9.49
N GLU A 246 14.25 -11.94 9.90
CA GLU A 246 14.58 -11.56 11.28
C GLU A 246 13.95 -10.22 11.66
N ILE A 247 14.02 -9.21 10.79
CA ILE A 247 13.35 -7.91 11.01
C ILE A 247 11.85 -8.11 11.22
N ARG A 248 11.19 -8.94 10.39
CA ARG A 248 9.77 -9.24 10.53
C ARG A 248 9.45 -9.96 11.85
N ALA A 249 10.25 -10.96 12.19
CA ALA A 249 10.08 -11.71 13.45
C ALA A 249 10.25 -10.83 14.70
N ARG A 250 11.16 -9.84 14.66
CA ARG A 250 11.30 -8.84 15.74
C ARG A 250 10.09 -7.92 15.82
N LYS A 251 9.60 -7.45 14.66
CA LYS A 251 8.40 -6.58 14.62
C LYS A 251 7.15 -7.30 15.13
N ASP A 252 7.03 -8.61 14.90
CA ASP A 252 5.87 -9.38 15.37
C ASP A 252 5.83 -9.55 16.89
N LYS A 253 6.96 -9.31 17.57
CA LYS A 253 7.11 -9.35 19.03
C LYS A 253 7.14 -7.95 19.68
N PHE A 254 7.25 -6.89 18.86
CA PHE A 254 7.29 -5.50 19.28
C PHE A 254 5.90 -4.94 19.59
#